data_2c1bd51e01cce5d1e818ccf571721d70
#
_entry.id   2c1bd51e01cce5d1e818ccf571721d70
#
_cell.length_a   1.000
_cell.length_b   1.000
_cell.length_c   1.000
_cell.angle_alpha   90.00
_cell.angle_beta   90.00
_cell.angle_gamma   90.00
#
_symmetry.space_group_name_H-M   'P 1'
#
loop_
_entity.id
_entity.type
_entity.pdbx_description
1 polymer ?
#
loop_
_entity_poly.entity_id
_entity_poly.type
_entity_poly.pdbx_seq_one_letter_code
_entity_poly.pdbx_strand_id
1 'polypeptide(L)'
;MSDDKRSAPSDQAAVTSGDAAAASGDAAASGDAGTSGGNPGPTPRLTLRSGETGHAVTDTVWSQVGGSETFEKIARAFYRGVREDEVLAPMYPQDDWEGATWRIQAFLEQYWGGPSAYQEQRGHPRLRMRHNAFPVTPDAKERWLKHMHTALDEAALPPMHDAAFRDYIERAALALVNRLE
;
A
#
# COMPACT_ATOMS: atom_id res chain seq x y z
N MET A 1 42.56 -40.41 2.65
CA MET A 1 41.91 -39.89 3.85
C MET A 1 41.41 -38.50 3.48
N SER A 2 40.16 -38.48 3.25
CA SER A 2 39.39 -37.37 2.69
C SER A 2 38.79 -36.57 3.83
N ASP A 3 38.89 -35.26 3.78
CA ASP A 3 38.06 -34.41 4.61
C ASP A 3 37.27 -33.48 3.70
N ASP A 4 36.03 -33.85 3.52
CA ASP A 4 34.97 -33.17 2.85
C ASP A 4 34.41 -32.10 3.85
N LYS A 5 34.76 -30.83 3.62
CA LYS A 5 34.22 -29.71 4.37
C LYS A 5 33.08 -29.09 3.60
N ARG A 6 31.89 -29.64 3.76
CA ARG A 6 30.63 -29.06 3.32
C ARG A 6 30.41 -27.71 4.00
N SER A 7 30.58 -26.63 3.26
CA SER A 7 30.04 -25.32 3.61
C SER A 7 28.57 -25.28 3.24
N ALA A 8 27.73 -25.08 4.23
CA ALA A 8 26.31 -24.79 4.04
C ALA A 8 26.13 -23.41 3.40
N PRO A 9 25.21 -23.22 2.44
CA PRO A 9 24.88 -21.91 1.94
C PRO A 9 24.05 -21.17 2.97
N SER A 10 24.45 -19.92 3.23
CA SER A 10 23.77 -19.00 4.12
C SER A 10 22.41 -18.62 3.56
N ASP A 11 21.40 -19.02 4.27
CA ASP A 11 19.98 -18.68 4.06
C ASP A 11 19.74 -17.23 4.51
N GLN A 12 19.96 -16.25 3.66
CA GLN A 12 19.68 -14.83 3.95
C GLN A 12 19.17 -13.99 2.76
N ALA A 13 18.81 -14.58 1.63
CA ALA A 13 18.47 -13.80 0.42
C ALA A 13 16.99 -13.76 0.05
N ALA A 14 16.07 -14.33 0.82
CA ALA A 14 14.70 -14.57 0.35
C ALA A 14 13.61 -13.60 0.85
N VAL A 15 13.94 -12.47 1.52
CA VAL A 15 12.91 -11.70 2.24
C VAL A 15 12.62 -10.31 1.67
N THR A 16 13.34 -9.81 0.67
CA THR A 16 13.32 -8.37 0.37
C THR A 16 12.74 -7.92 -0.97
N SER A 17 12.48 -8.82 -1.89
CA SER A 17 12.24 -8.40 -3.29
C SER A 17 10.78 -8.13 -3.70
N GLY A 18 9.81 -8.25 -2.83
CA GLY A 18 8.40 -8.14 -3.22
C GLY A 18 7.67 -6.85 -2.85
N ASP A 19 8.34 -5.93 -2.19
CA ASP A 19 7.66 -4.79 -1.54
C ASP A 19 7.77 -3.45 -2.29
N ALA A 20 8.31 -3.45 -3.50
CA ALA A 20 8.64 -2.23 -4.23
C ALA A 20 7.44 -1.37 -4.68
N ALA A 21 6.22 -1.77 -4.44
CA ALA A 21 5.06 -1.18 -5.10
C ALA A 21 4.03 -0.48 -4.22
N ALA A 22 4.21 -0.44 -2.90
CA ALA A 22 3.18 0.14 -2.04
C ALA A 22 3.65 1.42 -1.34
N ALA A 23 3.08 2.51 -1.70
CA ALA A 23 3.48 3.85 -1.30
C ALA A 23 2.81 4.39 -0.02
N SER A 24 3.50 5.24 0.71
CA SER A 24 3.10 5.76 2.03
C SER A 24 2.40 7.09 2.00
N GLY A 25 1.48 7.27 2.92
CA GLY A 25 1.24 8.57 3.49
C GLY A 25 1.40 8.47 5.01
N ASP A 26 2.46 9.02 5.54
CA ASP A 26 2.55 9.38 6.95
C ASP A 26 2.66 10.90 7.03
N ALA A 27 1.53 11.54 7.25
CA ALA A 27 1.47 12.92 7.70
C ALA A 27 1.23 12.90 9.21
N ALA A 28 2.29 12.68 9.99
CA ALA A 28 2.29 12.92 11.41
C ALA A 28 2.24 14.44 11.66
N ALA A 29 1.07 14.96 11.97
CA ALA A 29 0.91 16.29 12.54
C ALA A 29 1.33 16.25 14.01
N SER A 30 2.54 16.72 14.31
CA SER A 30 2.94 17.12 15.65
C SER A 30 2.41 18.52 15.89
N GLY A 31 1.33 18.66 16.62
CA GLY A 31 0.81 19.90 17.13
C GLY A 31 1.14 20.03 18.61
N ASP A 32 2.01 20.98 18.91
CA ASP A 32 2.45 21.36 20.25
C ASP A 32 1.32 22.02 21.06
N ALA A 33 1.35 21.76 22.37
CA ALA A 33 0.39 22.22 23.35
C ALA A 33 0.56 23.70 23.70
N GLY A 34 -0.51 24.46 23.61
CA GLY A 34 -0.64 25.82 24.18
C GLY A 34 -1.82 25.91 25.14
N THR A 35 -1.53 26.05 26.40
CA THR A 35 -2.43 26.24 27.52
C THR A 35 -3.18 27.56 27.43
N SER A 36 -4.49 27.62 27.58
CA SER A 36 -5.18 28.69 28.32
C SER A 36 -6.62 28.31 28.66
N GLY A 37 -7.00 28.59 29.91
CA GLY A 37 -8.25 28.15 30.51
C GLY A 37 -9.47 28.95 30.02
N GLY A 38 -10.60 28.28 30.02
CA GLY A 38 -11.93 28.80 29.81
C GLY A 38 -12.96 27.76 30.24
N ASN A 39 -13.78 28.15 31.19
CA ASN A 39 -14.84 27.41 31.85
C ASN A 39 -15.78 26.70 30.86
N PRO A 40 -16.03 25.38 30.98
CA PRO A 40 -16.95 24.69 30.09
C PRO A 40 -18.39 24.85 30.54
N GLY A 41 -19.19 25.48 29.69
CA GLY A 41 -20.63 25.40 29.76
C GLY A 41 -21.13 23.97 29.47
N PRO A 42 -22.39 23.62 29.83
CA PRO A 42 -22.88 22.27 29.76
C PRO A 42 -22.96 21.76 28.32
N THR A 43 -22.14 20.76 28.03
CA THR A 43 -22.21 20.02 26.78
C THR A 43 -23.49 19.18 26.73
N PRO A 44 -24.27 19.22 25.66
CA PRO A 44 -25.41 18.32 25.51
C PRO A 44 -24.91 16.87 25.40
N ARG A 45 -25.30 16.04 26.35
CA ARG A 45 -25.12 14.60 26.27
C ARG A 45 -26.01 14.05 25.16
N LEU A 46 -25.42 13.69 24.03
CA LEU A 46 -26.06 12.82 23.06
C LEU A 46 -26.19 11.43 23.67
N THR A 47 -27.39 11.10 24.18
CA THR A 47 -27.75 9.74 24.57
C THR A 47 -28.04 8.97 23.30
N LEU A 48 -27.08 8.14 22.87
CA LEU A 48 -27.34 7.11 21.87
C LEU A 48 -28.30 6.07 22.48
N ARG A 49 -29.53 6.02 21.97
CA ARG A 49 -30.47 4.95 22.25
C ARG A 49 -29.85 3.65 21.74
N SER A 50 -29.59 2.72 22.68
CA SER A 50 -29.36 1.32 22.36
C SER A 50 -30.64 0.73 21.79
N GLY A 51 -30.61 0.44 20.49
CA GLY A 51 -31.65 -0.28 19.81
C GLY A 51 -31.15 -0.80 18.51
N GLU A 52 -31.10 -2.10 18.41
CA GLU A 52 -30.89 -2.95 17.25
C GLU A 52 -29.45 -3.14 16.78
N THR A 53 -29.07 -4.40 16.84
CA THR A 53 -27.92 -5.05 16.24
C THR A 53 -27.92 -4.87 14.72
N GLY A 54 -27.65 -3.66 14.27
CA GLY A 54 -27.25 -3.38 12.90
C GLY A 54 -25.73 -3.48 12.86
N HIS A 55 -25.20 -4.33 12.01
CA HIS A 55 -23.79 -4.28 11.62
C HIS A 55 -23.50 -2.83 11.26
N ALA A 56 -22.64 -2.17 12.03
CA ALA A 56 -22.08 -0.90 11.59
C ALA A 56 -21.27 -1.22 10.32
N VAL A 57 -21.90 -1.08 9.17
CA VAL A 57 -21.19 -0.99 7.91
C VAL A 57 -20.39 0.28 8.06
N THR A 58 -19.11 0.13 8.38
CA THR A 58 -18.16 1.22 8.35
C THR A 58 -18.12 1.64 6.89
N ASP A 59 -18.70 2.79 6.58
CA ASP A 59 -18.79 3.33 5.22
C ASP A 59 -17.39 3.83 4.82
N THR A 60 -16.50 2.89 4.54
CA THR A 60 -15.12 3.13 4.13
C THR A 60 -15.05 3.20 2.60
N VAL A 61 -14.02 3.86 2.07
CA VAL A 61 -13.77 3.87 0.62
C VAL A 61 -13.68 2.43 0.09
N TRP A 62 -13.02 1.54 0.82
CA TRP A 62 -12.92 0.12 0.47
C TRP A 62 -14.31 -0.52 0.23
N SER A 63 -15.27 -0.30 1.15
CA SER A 63 -16.62 -0.86 0.99
C SER A 63 -17.40 -0.21 -0.15
N GLN A 64 -17.24 1.11 -0.34
CA GLN A 64 -17.94 1.89 -1.37
C GLN A 64 -17.50 1.53 -2.79
N VAL A 65 -16.26 1.10 -2.98
CA VAL A 65 -15.74 0.76 -4.32
C VAL A 65 -15.89 -0.72 -4.68
N GLY A 66 -16.45 -1.55 -3.79
CA GLY A 66 -16.69 -2.98 -4.06
C GLY A 66 -15.75 -3.95 -3.35
N GLY A 67 -15.02 -3.48 -2.33
CA GLY A 67 -14.23 -4.33 -1.44
C GLY A 67 -13.08 -5.07 -2.15
N SER A 68 -12.71 -6.23 -1.60
CA SER A 68 -11.53 -7.01 -2.02
C SER A 68 -11.53 -7.36 -3.51
N GLU A 69 -12.69 -7.58 -4.12
CA GLU A 69 -12.78 -7.91 -5.56
C GLU A 69 -12.21 -6.78 -6.43
N THR A 70 -12.55 -5.54 -6.11
CA THR A 70 -12.04 -4.37 -6.84
C THR A 70 -10.54 -4.19 -6.64
N PHE A 71 -10.05 -4.35 -5.41
CA PHE A 71 -8.62 -4.24 -5.13
C PHE A 71 -7.80 -5.38 -5.75
N GLU A 72 -8.33 -6.59 -5.79
CA GLU A 72 -7.72 -7.70 -6.52
C GLU A 72 -7.63 -7.41 -8.02
N LYS A 73 -8.71 -6.90 -8.61
CA LYS A 73 -8.74 -6.50 -10.02
C LYS A 73 -7.65 -5.47 -10.34
N ILE A 74 -7.53 -4.43 -9.50
CA ILE A 74 -6.48 -3.41 -9.64
C ILE A 74 -5.09 -4.04 -9.56
N ALA A 75 -4.83 -4.86 -8.53
CA ALA A 75 -3.52 -5.48 -8.31
C ALA A 75 -3.12 -6.40 -9.48
N ARG A 76 -4.04 -7.23 -9.97
CA ARG A 76 -3.79 -8.13 -11.10
C ARG A 76 -3.55 -7.37 -12.41
N ALA A 77 -4.36 -6.34 -12.69
CA ALA A 77 -4.18 -5.51 -13.87
C ALA A 77 -2.82 -4.77 -13.84
N PHE A 78 -2.45 -4.23 -12.69
CA PHE A 78 -1.16 -3.58 -12.48
C PHE A 78 0.01 -4.53 -12.77
N TYR A 79 0.03 -5.71 -12.14
CA TYR A 79 1.15 -6.65 -12.35
C TYR A 79 1.17 -7.30 -13.72
N ARG A 80 0.05 -7.36 -14.42
CA ARG A 80 0.06 -7.75 -15.83
C ARG A 80 0.95 -6.83 -16.67
N GLY A 81 0.86 -5.50 -16.45
CA GLY A 81 1.72 -4.54 -17.12
C GLY A 81 3.16 -4.56 -16.61
N VAL A 82 3.38 -4.66 -15.31
CA VAL A 82 4.72 -4.68 -14.70
C VAL A 82 5.55 -5.87 -15.16
N ARG A 83 4.94 -7.04 -15.35
CA ARG A 83 5.63 -8.25 -15.82
C ARG A 83 6.26 -8.09 -17.21
N GLU A 84 5.69 -7.24 -18.04
CA GLU A 84 6.14 -6.98 -19.40
C GLU A 84 7.04 -5.74 -19.49
N ASP A 85 7.21 -5.00 -18.40
CA ASP A 85 8.02 -3.79 -18.37
C ASP A 85 9.49 -4.12 -18.13
N GLU A 86 10.35 -3.75 -19.09
CA GLU A 86 11.79 -4.06 -19.08
C GLU A 86 12.56 -3.42 -17.91
N VAL A 87 12.07 -2.31 -17.35
CA VAL A 87 12.69 -1.61 -16.22
C VAL A 87 12.16 -2.11 -14.88
N LEU A 88 10.85 -2.34 -14.78
CA LEU A 88 10.23 -2.71 -13.53
C LEU A 88 10.31 -4.21 -13.25
N ALA A 89 10.09 -5.08 -14.25
CA ALA A 89 10.06 -6.52 -14.03
C ALA A 89 11.31 -7.06 -13.30
N PRO A 90 12.54 -6.64 -13.62
CA PRO A 90 13.73 -7.10 -12.91
C PRO A 90 13.80 -6.72 -11.43
N MET A 91 13.00 -5.75 -10.97
CA MET A 91 12.97 -5.32 -9.57
C MET A 91 12.11 -6.24 -8.70
N TYR A 92 11.38 -7.16 -9.30
CA TYR A 92 10.47 -8.09 -8.61
C TYR A 92 11.00 -9.52 -8.68
N PRO A 93 10.71 -10.36 -7.65
CA PRO A 93 11.03 -11.78 -7.69
C PRO A 93 10.25 -12.45 -8.82
N GLN A 94 10.96 -13.09 -9.73
CA GLN A 94 10.34 -13.72 -10.91
C GLN A 94 9.53 -14.97 -10.57
N ASP A 95 9.73 -15.53 -9.40
CA ASP A 95 9.08 -16.72 -8.86
C ASP A 95 7.96 -16.42 -7.85
N ASP A 96 7.70 -15.15 -7.50
CA ASP A 96 6.70 -14.77 -6.47
C ASP A 96 5.75 -13.63 -6.93
N TRP A 97 5.25 -13.72 -8.14
CA TRP A 97 4.29 -12.73 -8.65
C TRP A 97 2.95 -12.74 -7.92
N GLU A 98 2.48 -13.90 -7.49
CA GLU A 98 1.25 -13.99 -6.71
C GLU A 98 1.40 -13.35 -5.33
N GLY A 99 2.54 -13.56 -4.67
CA GLY A 99 2.86 -12.87 -3.42
C GLY A 99 3.00 -11.37 -3.61
N ALA A 100 3.60 -10.90 -4.71
CA ALA A 100 3.66 -9.49 -5.04
C ALA A 100 2.26 -8.89 -5.25
N THR A 101 1.39 -9.58 -5.98
CA THR A 101 0.00 -9.18 -6.21
C THR A 101 -0.77 -9.08 -4.89
N TRP A 102 -0.66 -10.10 -4.04
CA TRP A 102 -1.31 -10.09 -2.73
C TRP A 102 -0.80 -8.91 -1.85
N ARG A 103 0.51 -8.63 -1.87
CA ARG A 103 1.09 -7.57 -1.05
C ARG A 103 0.56 -6.18 -1.40
N ILE A 104 0.47 -5.84 -2.69
CA ILE A 104 -0.08 -4.54 -3.09
C ILE A 104 -1.59 -4.47 -2.85
N GLN A 105 -2.32 -5.55 -3.13
CA GLN A 105 -3.75 -5.64 -2.84
C GLN A 105 -4.02 -5.40 -1.36
N ALA A 106 -3.45 -6.21 -0.48
CA ALA A 106 -3.68 -6.13 0.96
C ALA A 106 -3.25 -4.78 1.56
N PHE A 107 -2.16 -4.19 1.03
CA PHE A 107 -1.73 -2.86 1.43
C PHE A 107 -2.74 -1.78 1.04
N LEU A 108 -3.20 -1.77 -0.20
CA LEU A 108 -4.19 -0.81 -0.68
C LEU A 108 -5.53 -1.00 0.04
N GLU A 109 -5.99 -2.22 0.25
CA GLU A 109 -7.19 -2.51 1.03
C GLU A 109 -7.11 -1.88 2.43
N GLN A 110 -6.03 -2.16 3.15
CA GLN A 110 -5.83 -1.61 4.49
C GLN A 110 -5.79 -0.08 4.48
N TYR A 111 -5.12 0.53 3.51
CA TYR A 111 -5.03 1.99 3.40
C TYR A 111 -6.41 2.64 3.19
N TRP A 112 -7.27 2.01 2.42
CA TRP A 112 -8.61 2.52 2.08
C TRP A 112 -9.72 2.04 3.03
N GLY A 113 -9.34 1.50 4.20
CA GLY A 113 -10.26 1.15 5.28
C GLY A 113 -10.84 -0.26 5.20
N GLY A 114 -10.19 -1.15 4.47
CA GLY A 114 -10.45 -2.59 4.44
C GLY A 114 -9.71 -3.36 5.54
N PRO A 115 -9.54 -4.70 5.35
CA PRO A 115 -8.87 -5.57 6.32
C PRO A 115 -7.41 -5.18 6.59
N SER A 116 -6.94 -5.43 7.83
CA SER A 116 -5.55 -5.17 8.26
C SER A 116 -4.57 -6.30 7.91
N ALA A 117 -4.92 -7.16 6.98
CA ALA A 117 -4.17 -8.36 6.63
C ALA A 117 -2.70 -8.08 6.26
N TYR A 118 -2.42 -6.95 5.60
CA TYR A 118 -1.05 -6.55 5.31
C TYR A 118 -0.23 -6.36 6.59
N GLN A 119 -0.75 -5.57 7.53
CA GLN A 119 -0.05 -5.26 8.78
C GLN A 119 0.08 -6.48 9.69
N GLU A 120 -0.89 -7.36 9.70
CA GLU A 120 -0.87 -8.61 10.47
C GLU A 120 0.25 -9.55 10.01
N GLN A 121 0.46 -9.65 8.70
CA GLN A 121 1.46 -10.56 8.13
C GLN A 121 2.84 -9.93 7.95
N ARG A 122 2.92 -8.64 7.68
CA ARG A 122 4.14 -7.94 7.29
C ARG A 122 4.60 -6.87 8.29
N GLY A 123 3.80 -6.59 9.30
CA GLY A 123 4.02 -5.48 10.22
C GLY A 123 3.80 -4.12 9.58
N HIS A 124 4.29 -3.07 10.21
CA HIS A 124 4.15 -1.70 9.71
C HIS A 124 4.76 -1.56 8.30
N PRO A 125 4.10 -0.88 7.37
CA PRO A 125 4.54 -0.79 5.96
C PRO A 125 5.97 -0.29 5.77
N ARG A 126 6.41 0.75 6.49
CA ARG A 126 7.78 1.33 6.43
C ARG A 126 8.33 1.42 5.00
N LEU A 127 7.52 1.92 4.08
CA LEU A 127 7.75 1.77 2.65
C LEU A 127 9.08 2.36 2.18
N ARG A 128 9.49 3.54 2.69
CA ARG A 128 10.79 4.10 2.35
C ARG A 128 11.95 3.18 2.69
N MET A 129 11.89 2.51 3.85
CA MET A 129 12.93 1.56 4.24
C MET A 129 12.94 0.34 3.32
N ARG A 130 11.76 -0.15 2.95
CA ARG A 130 11.65 -1.32 2.08
C ARG A 130 12.10 -1.03 0.64
N HIS A 131 11.87 0.20 0.16
CA HIS A 131 12.29 0.61 -1.18
C HIS A 131 13.75 1.05 -1.26
N ASN A 132 14.45 1.25 -0.14
CA ASN A 132 15.83 1.72 -0.13
C ASN A 132 16.83 0.76 -0.83
N ALA A 133 16.48 -0.52 -0.93
CA ALA A 133 17.27 -1.52 -1.64
C ALA A 133 17.11 -1.48 -3.17
N PHE A 134 16.11 -0.77 -3.68
CA PHE A 134 15.79 -0.72 -5.11
C PHE A 134 16.10 0.66 -5.70
N PRO A 135 16.61 0.74 -6.94
CA PRO A 135 16.85 2.01 -7.61
C PRO A 135 15.51 2.59 -8.14
N VAL A 136 14.77 3.29 -7.27
CA VAL A 136 13.54 3.99 -7.70
C VAL A 136 13.94 5.31 -8.36
N THR A 137 14.12 5.26 -9.68
CA THR A 137 14.44 6.41 -10.51
C THR A 137 13.16 7.16 -10.97
N PRO A 138 13.26 8.39 -11.48
CA PRO A 138 12.14 9.07 -12.13
C PRO A 138 11.50 8.24 -13.25
N ASP A 139 12.29 7.55 -14.09
CA ASP A 139 11.76 6.69 -15.14
C ASP A 139 10.98 5.50 -14.57
N ALA A 140 11.54 4.80 -13.56
CA ALA A 140 10.85 3.72 -12.89
C ALA A 140 9.52 4.18 -12.26
N LYS A 141 9.49 5.37 -11.65
CA LYS A 141 8.27 5.99 -11.11
C LYS A 141 7.23 6.23 -12.21
N GLU A 142 7.61 6.82 -13.34
CA GLU A 142 6.67 7.11 -14.44
C GLU A 142 6.09 5.82 -15.04
N ARG A 143 6.90 4.79 -15.23
CA ARG A 143 6.46 3.47 -15.71
C ARG A 143 5.50 2.83 -14.72
N TRP A 144 5.82 2.87 -13.43
CA TRP A 144 4.97 2.36 -12.36
C TRP A 144 3.59 3.06 -12.35
N LEU A 145 3.59 4.39 -12.41
CA LEU A 145 2.36 5.20 -12.48
C LEU A 145 1.53 4.86 -13.73
N LYS A 146 2.17 4.72 -14.89
CA LYS A 146 1.50 4.31 -16.12
C LYS A 146 0.71 3.00 -15.94
N HIS A 147 1.35 1.98 -15.38
CA HIS A 147 0.70 0.68 -15.16
C HIS A 147 -0.41 0.77 -14.11
N MET A 148 -0.21 1.56 -13.06
CA MET A 148 -1.24 1.74 -12.04
C MET A 148 -2.43 2.55 -12.57
N HIS A 149 -2.20 3.59 -13.37
CA HIS A 149 -3.30 4.33 -14.01
C HIS A 149 -4.10 3.43 -14.96
N THR A 150 -3.44 2.60 -15.75
CA THR A 150 -4.12 1.60 -16.60
C THR A 150 -4.98 0.64 -15.75
N ALA A 151 -4.46 0.19 -14.62
CA ALA A 151 -5.22 -0.69 -13.71
C ALA A 151 -6.45 0.01 -13.10
N LEU A 152 -6.33 1.29 -12.76
CA LEU A 152 -7.46 2.10 -12.27
C LEU A 152 -8.51 2.35 -13.37
N ASP A 153 -8.08 2.61 -14.60
CA ASP A 153 -8.98 2.74 -15.74
C ASP A 153 -9.81 1.47 -15.95
N GLU A 154 -9.18 0.30 -15.86
CA GLU A 154 -9.87 -1.00 -15.95
C GLU A 154 -10.80 -1.27 -14.76
N ALA A 155 -10.45 -0.79 -13.57
CA ALA A 155 -11.28 -0.95 -12.39
C ALA A 155 -12.55 -0.11 -12.47
N ALA A 156 -12.51 1.01 -13.18
CA ALA A 156 -13.63 1.93 -13.42
C ALA A 156 -14.29 2.39 -12.10
N LEU A 157 -13.48 2.90 -11.18
CA LEU A 157 -13.96 3.40 -9.89
C LEU A 157 -14.92 4.59 -10.06
N PRO A 158 -15.84 4.83 -9.10
CA PRO A 158 -16.62 6.06 -9.09
C PRO A 158 -15.71 7.29 -9.14
N PRO A 159 -16.04 8.37 -9.87
CA PRO A 159 -15.12 9.46 -10.21
C PRO A 159 -14.42 10.11 -9.01
N MET A 160 -15.12 10.27 -7.90
CA MET A 160 -14.54 10.86 -6.69
C MET A 160 -13.48 9.96 -6.04
N HIS A 161 -13.72 8.65 -6.02
CA HIS A 161 -12.77 7.68 -5.49
C HIS A 161 -11.58 7.50 -6.44
N ASP A 162 -11.82 7.47 -7.75
CA ASP A 162 -10.77 7.41 -8.76
C ASP A 162 -9.81 8.59 -8.63
N ALA A 163 -10.33 9.82 -8.53
CA ALA A 163 -9.52 11.01 -8.34
C ALA A 163 -8.68 10.97 -7.05
N ALA A 164 -9.28 10.53 -5.93
CA ALA A 164 -8.57 10.39 -4.66
C ALA A 164 -7.48 9.31 -4.73
N PHE A 165 -7.75 8.22 -5.45
CA PHE A 165 -6.78 7.13 -5.64
C PHE A 165 -5.57 7.60 -6.46
N ARG A 166 -5.81 8.29 -7.58
CA ARG A 166 -4.74 8.83 -8.43
C ARG A 166 -3.87 9.84 -7.69
N ASP A 167 -4.47 10.80 -7.01
CA ASP A 167 -3.74 11.77 -6.19
C ASP A 167 -2.87 11.09 -5.12
N TYR A 168 -3.40 10.05 -4.47
CA TYR A 168 -2.64 9.29 -3.49
C TYR A 168 -1.43 8.59 -4.11
N ILE A 169 -1.63 7.79 -5.17
CA ILE A 169 -0.52 7.01 -5.77
C ILE A 169 0.56 7.90 -6.38
N GLU A 170 0.19 9.05 -6.96
CA GLU A 170 1.14 10.01 -7.54
C GLU A 170 2.04 10.63 -6.48
N ARG A 171 1.45 11.10 -5.37
CA ARG A 171 2.22 11.64 -4.23
C ARG A 171 3.12 10.57 -3.61
N ALA A 172 2.60 9.42 -3.48
CA ALA A 172 3.29 8.29 -2.89
C ALA A 172 4.47 7.83 -3.75
N ALA A 173 4.27 7.63 -5.04
CA ALA A 173 5.34 7.26 -5.98
C ALA A 173 6.45 8.31 -6.01
N LEU A 174 6.09 9.61 -5.98
CA LEU A 174 7.06 10.70 -5.91
C LEU A 174 7.91 10.62 -4.63
N ALA A 175 7.30 10.32 -3.48
CA ALA A 175 7.98 10.22 -2.20
C ALA A 175 8.96 9.04 -2.10
N LEU A 176 8.85 8.05 -2.98
CA LEU A 176 9.71 6.87 -3.01
C LEU A 176 10.90 6.99 -3.96
N VAL A 177 10.96 8.00 -4.82
CA VAL A 177 12.14 8.25 -5.66
C VAL A 177 13.36 8.43 -4.77
N ASN A 178 14.39 7.61 -4.98
CA ASN A 178 15.61 7.56 -4.18
C ASN A 178 16.92 7.58 -5.01
N ARG A 179 16.81 7.63 -6.33
CA ARG A 179 17.90 7.79 -7.28
C ARG A 179 17.50 8.82 -8.32
N LEU A 180 18.45 9.60 -8.81
CA LEU A 180 18.21 10.59 -9.88
C LEU A 180 18.46 9.99 -11.26
N GLU A 181 19.29 8.97 -11.34
CA GLU A 181 19.64 8.21 -12.54
C GLU A 181 19.86 6.73 -12.17
#